data_40a68fcd7206b170f3aa03be18b63ac0
#
_entry.id   40a68fcd7206b170f3aa03be18b63ac0
#
_cell.length_a   1.000
_cell.length_b   1.000
_cell.length_c   1.000
_cell.angle_alpha   90.00
_cell.angle_beta   90.00
_cell.angle_gamma   90.00
#
_symmetry.space_group_name_H-M   'P 1'
#
loop_
_entity.id
_entity.type
_entity.pdbx_description
1 polymer ?
#
loop_
_entity_poly.entity_id
_entity_poly.type
_entity_poly.pdbx_seq_one_letter_code
_entity_poly.pdbx_strand_id
1 'polypeptide(L)'
;MTCRFLSLLWMFSHESPIPIVYPVHPCTKRRLQENKMFAQMEALRDVLILPPLGYLDFLILMKNCKLIITDSGGIQEEATAPDIRKPVLVIRLSTERQEAVEAGFAKVVGTDKKNILAAMEEAVKKEVELPYASPFGDGTAAQKTVDILKENFA
;
A
#
# COMPACT_ATOMS: atom_id res chain seq x y z
N MET A 1 -15.35 0.19 -6.97
CA MET A 1 -14.14 0.41 -7.77
C MET A 1 -14.56 0.75 -9.18
N THR A 2 -14.28 1.95 -9.66
CA THR A 2 -14.76 2.45 -10.96
C THR A 2 -13.84 1.99 -12.09
N CYS A 3 -14.32 1.96 -13.34
CA CYS A 3 -13.54 1.65 -14.54
C CYS A 3 -12.29 2.54 -14.67
N ARG A 4 -12.36 3.76 -14.16
CA ARG A 4 -11.27 4.74 -14.12
C ARG A 4 -10.08 4.29 -13.24
N PHE A 5 -10.34 3.53 -12.17
CA PHE A 5 -9.29 2.98 -11.32
C PHE A 5 -8.53 1.81 -12.00
N LEU A 6 -9.25 0.98 -12.76
CA LEU A 6 -8.63 -0.13 -13.50
C LEU A 6 -7.69 0.38 -14.61
N SER A 7 -8.11 1.44 -15.33
CA SER A 7 -7.25 2.05 -16.34
C SER A 7 -6.02 2.72 -15.74
N LEU A 8 -6.12 3.29 -14.54
CA LEU A 8 -4.99 3.82 -13.79
C LEU A 8 -3.98 2.70 -13.45
N LEU A 9 -4.43 1.57 -12.90
CA LEU A 9 -3.56 0.43 -12.60
C LEU A 9 -2.74 0.00 -13.80
N TRP A 10 -3.39 -0.19 -14.95
CA TRP A 10 -2.71 -0.56 -16.18
C TRP A 10 -1.70 0.50 -16.64
N MET A 11 -2.12 1.78 -16.61
CA MET A 11 -1.31 2.89 -17.12
C MET A 11 -0.02 3.10 -16.33
N PHE A 12 -0.06 3.09 -14.98
CA PHE A 12 1.15 3.28 -14.21
C PHE A 12 2.01 2.01 -14.16
N SER A 13 1.41 0.82 -14.28
CA SER A 13 2.16 -0.43 -14.36
C SER A 13 3.01 -0.52 -15.61
N HIS A 14 2.53 0.02 -16.74
CA HIS A 14 3.27 0.04 -18.01
C HIS A 14 4.47 1.01 -18.01
N GLU A 15 4.40 2.08 -17.22
CA GLU A 15 5.43 3.14 -17.18
C GLU A 15 6.18 3.19 -15.84
N SER A 16 6.06 2.16 -15.02
CA SER A 16 6.73 2.10 -13.72
C SER A 16 8.25 2.14 -13.87
N PRO A 17 8.96 2.93 -13.06
CA PRO A 17 10.42 2.96 -13.06
C PRO A 17 11.07 1.72 -12.41
N ILE A 18 10.27 0.87 -11.76
CA ILE A 18 10.71 -0.35 -11.09
C ILE A 18 9.71 -1.48 -11.31
N PRO A 19 10.13 -2.76 -11.21
CA PRO A 19 9.21 -3.90 -11.27
C PRO A 19 8.10 -3.81 -10.22
N ILE A 20 6.90 -4.23 -10.61
CA ILE A 20 5.70 -4.26 -9.77
C ILE A 20 5.33 -5.69 -9.42
N VAL A 21 5.12 -5.96 -8.13
CA VAL A 21 4.47 -7.18 -7.66
C VAL A 21 3.05 -6.81 -7.21
N TYR A 22 2.05 -7.45 -7.82
CA TYR A 22 0.65 -7.13 -7.59
C TYR A 22 -0.15 -8.35 -7.12
N PRO A 23 -0.29 -8.56 -5.82
CA PRO A 23 -1.26 -9.50 -5.27
C PRO A 23 -2.68 -9.01 -5.55
N VAL A 24 -3.36 -9.63 -6.50
CA VAL A 24 -4.64 -9.11 -6.99
C VAL A 24 -5.82 -9.69 -6.23
N HIS A 25 -6.67 -8.83 -5.68
CA HIS A 25 -7.92 -9.25 -5.05
C HIS A 25 -8.88 -9.89 -6.09
N PRO A 26 -9.60 -10.98 -5.77
CA PRO A 26 -10.48 -11.67 -6.73
C PRO A 26 -11.48 -10.76 -7.43
N CYS A 27 -12.10 -9.81 -6.72
CA CYS A 27 -13.00 -8.83 -7.31
C CYS A 27 -12.32 -7.93 -8.34
N THR A 28 -11.07 -7.54 -8.08
CA THR A 28 -10.29 -6.71 -9.02
C THR A 28 -9.87 -7.53 -10.24
N LYS A 29 -9.42 -8.77 -10.03
CA LYS A 29 -9.09 -9.70 -11.12
C LYS A 29 -10.27 -9.86 -12.08
N ARG A 30 -11.46 -10.18 -11.54
CA ARG A 30 -12.67 -10.32 -12.36
C ARG A 30 -12.96 -9.07 -13.18
N ARG A 31 -12.90 -7.87 -12.58
CA ARG A 31 -13.13 -6.60 -13.29
C ARG A 31 -12.08 -6.32 -14.36
N LEU A 32 -10.82 -6.63 -14.10
CA LEU A 32 -9.75 -6.52 -15.10
C LEU A 32 -10.02 -7.46 -16.30
N GLN A 33 -10.50 -8.68 -16.03
CA GLN A 33 -10.87 -9.65 -17.08
C GLN A 33 -12.08 -9.17 -17.90
N GLU A 34 -13.15 -8.70 -17.24
CA GLU A 34 -14.34 -8.14 -17.91
C GLU A 34 -13.99 -6.95 -18.82
N ASN A 35 -13.00 -6.16 -18.46
CA ASN A 35 -12.53 -5.01 -19.25
C ASN A 35 -11.36 -5.35 -20.19
N LYS A 36 -11.01 -6.63 -20.39
CA LYS A 36 -9.92 -7.10 -21.25
C LYS A 36 -8.53 -6.53 -20.90
N MET A 37 -8.35 -6.06 -19.68
CA MET A 37 -7.10 -5.44 -19.21
C MET A 37 -6.17 -6.46 -18.52
N PHE A 38 -6.70 -7.56 -18.01
CA PHE A 38 -5.93 -8.55 -17.25
C PHE A 38 -4.80 -9.15 -18.08
N ALA A 39 -5.11 -9.67 -19.27
CA ALA A 39 -4.11 -10.24 -20.18
C ALA A 39 -3.07 -9.21 -20.66
N GLN A 40 -3.48 -7.96 -20.80
CA GLN A 40 -2.54 -6.87 -21.13
C GLN A 40 -1.55 -6.60 -20.01
N MET A 41 -2.00 -6.66 -18.73
CA MET A 41 -1.13 -6.51 -17.57
C MET A 41 -0.20 -7.71 -17.37
N GLU A 42 -0.70 -8.94 -17.60
CA GLU A 42 0.13 -10.16 -17.57
C GLU A 42 1.24 -10.17 -18.63
N ALA A 43 1.01 -9.50 -19.75
CA ALA A 43 1.99 -9.38 -20.84
C ALA A 43 3.11 -8.36 -20.54
N LEU A 44 2.98 -7.54 -19.50
CA LEU A 44 4.01 -6.58 -19.12
C LEU A 44 5.18 -7.31 -18.45
N ARG A 45 6.39 -7.11 -18.97
CA ARG A 45 7.61 -7.79 -18.51
C ARG A 45 7.94 -7.51 -17.03
N ASP A 46 7.67 -6.29 -16.59
CA ASP A 46 8.05 -5.82 -15.26
C ASP A 46 6.88 -5.82 -14.27
N VAL A 47 5.81 -6.58 -14.57
CA VAL A 47 4.64 -6.73 -13.70
C VAL A 47 4.41 -8.21 -13.38
N LEU A 48 4.53 -8.56 -12.12
CA LEU A 48 4.21 -9.89 -11.61
C LEU A 48 2.86 -9.87 -10.91
N ILE A 49 1.85 -10.47 -11.53
CA ILE A 49 0.52 -10.61 -10.93
C ILE A 49 0.47 -11.90 -10.13
N LEU A 50 0.14 -11.79 -8.85
CA LEU A 50 -0.01 -12.93 -7.94
C LEU A 50 -1.48 -13.12 -7.53
N PRO A 51 -1.90 -14.35 -7.17
CA PRO A 51 -3.15 -14.54 -6.45
C PRO A 51 -3.08 -13.84 -5.09
N PRO A 52 -4.21 -13.71 -4.35
CA PRO A 52 -4.19 -13.24 -2.99
C PRO A 52 -3.21 -14.06 -2.14
N LEU A 53 -2.36 -13.37 -1.41
CA LEU A 53 -1.36 -13.99 -0.53
C LEU A 53 -1.94 -14.20 0.87
N GLY A 54 -1.39 -15.18 1.59
CA GLY A 54 -1.57 -15.29 3.03
C GLY A 54 -1.00 -14.05 3.75
N TYR A 55 -1.52 -13.76 4.96
CA TYR A 55 -1.13 -12.55 5.68
C TYR A 55 0.40 -12.45 5.91
N LEU A 56 1.02 -13.53 6.34
CA LEU A 56 2.46 -13.56 6.62
C LEU A 56 3.29 -13.37 5.34
N ASP A 57 2.89 -14.01 4.24
CA ASP A 57 3.56 -13.85 2.94
C ASP A 57 3.45 -12.41 2.43
N PHE A 58 2.28 -11.79 2.66
CA PHE A 58 2.06 -10.40 2.31
C PHE A 58 2.94 -9.44 3.13
N LEU A 59 3.10 -9.68 4.43
CA LEU A 59 4.02 -8.91 5.28
C LEU A 59 5.48 -9.05 4.82
N ILE A 60 5.89 -10.27 4.44
CA ILE A 60 7.24 -10.50 3.88
C ILE A 60 7.43 -9.71 2.58
N LEU A 61 6.43 -9.71 1.72
CA LEU A 61 6.45 -8.90 0.49
C LEU A 61 6.57 -7.41 0.81
N MET A 62 5.78 -6.89 1.74
CA MET A 62 5.85 -5.49 2.17
C MET A 62 7.23 -5.15 2.75
N LYS A 63 7.80 -6.02 3.58
CA LYS A 63 9.12 -5.81 4.19
C LYS A 63 10.24 -5.71 3.14
N ASN A 64 10.12 -6.42 2.04
CA ASN A 64 11.15 -6.51 1.01
C ASN A 64 10.92 -5.60 -0.19
N CYS A 65 9.78 -4.89 -0.28
CA CYS A 65 9.57 -3.92 -1.35
C CYS A 65 10.31 -2.60 -1.08
N LYS A 66 10.49 -1.80 -2.13
CA LYS A 66 11.05 -0.44 -2.01
C LYS A 66 9.97 0.58 -1.66
N LEU A 67 8.76 0.37 -2.17
CA LEU A 67 7.64 1.29 -2.10
C LEU A 67 6.33 0.51 -2.12
N ILE A 68 5.33 0.98 -1.40
CA ILE A 68 3.97 0.44 -1.43
C ILE A 68 3.05 1.43 -2.13
N ILE A 69 2.21 0.94 -3.02
CA ILE A 69 1.16 1.73 -3.67
C ILE A 69 -0.17 1.08 -3.33
N THR A 70 -1.05 1.82 -2.68
CA THR A 70 -2.31 1.26 -2.18
C THR A 70 -3.44 2.29 -2.09
N ASP A 71 -4.68 1.80 -2.09
CA ASP A 71 -5.89 2.54 -1.69
C ASP A 71 -6.44 2.04 -0.34
N SER A 72 -5.80 1.05 0.28
CA SER A 72 -6.22 0.44 1.54
C SER A 72 -5.70 1.18 2.77
N GLY A 73 -6.61 1.53 3.71
CA GLY A 73 -6.23 2.11 5.00
C GLY A 73 -5.41 1.16 5.86
N GLY A 74 -5.77 -0.12 5.92
CA GLY A 74 -5.03 -1.12 6.70
C GLY A 74 -3.58 -1.29 6.24
N ILE A 75 -3.32 -1.29 4.93
CA ILE A 75 -1.95 -1.37 4.41
C ILE A 75 -1.15 -0.11 4.78
N GLN A 76 -1.78 1.06 4.84
CA GLN A 76 -1.14 2.29 5.30
C GLN A 76 -0.68 2.17 6.75
N GLU A 77 -1.49 1.56 7.63
CA GLU A 77 -1.13 1.29 9.02
C GLU A 77 0.00 0.26 9.13
N GLU A 78 -0.15 -0.89 8.49
CA GLU A 78 0.82 -1.99 8.54
C GLU A 78 2.20 -1.57 8.01
N ALA A 79 2.24 -0.69 7.00
CA ALA A 79 3.49 -0.18 6.44
C ALA A 79 4.32 0.64 7.45
N THR A 80 3.69 1.18 8.51
CA THR A 80 4.39 1.94 9.56
C THR A 80 4.99 1.05 10.65
N ALA A 81 4.66 -0.24 10.69
CA ALA A 81 5.16 -1.16 11.70
C ALA A 81 6.69 -1.18 11.71
N PRO A 82 7.36 -1.24 12.90
CA PRO A 82 8.82 -1.16 13.02
C PRO A 82 9.58 -2.16 12.15
N ASP A 83 9.02 -3.36 11.95
CA ASP A 83 9.62 -4.42 11.13
C ASP A 83 9.38 -4.26 9.62
N ILE A 84 8.47 -3.39 9.22
CA ILE A 84 8.12 -3.10 7.82
C ILE A 84 8.79 -1.79 7.39
N ARG A 85 8.37 -0.67 7.94
CA ARG A 85 8.90 0.69 7.68
C ARG A 85 9.09 0.98 6.20
N LYS A 86 7.98 1.07 5.47
CA LYS A 86 7.99 1.34 4.02
C LYS A 86 7.21 2.61 3.68
N PRO A 87 7.72 3.39 2.73
CA PRO A 87 6.98 4.53 2.19
C PRO A 87 5.76 4.05 1.43
N VAL A 88 4.66 4.78 1.55
CA VAL A 88 3.37 4.46 0.93
C VAL A 88 2.90 5.59 0.03
N LEU A 89 2.56 5.29 -1.21
CA LEU A 89 1.80 6.17 -2.08
C LEU A 89 0.32 5.78 -2.04
N VAL A 90 -0.50 6.69 -1.56
CA VAL A 90 -1.94 6.48 -1.42
C VAL A 90 -2.64 7.00 -2.68
N ILE A 91 -3.18 6.09 -3.50
CA ILE A 91 -3.87 6.39 -4.77
C ILE A 91 -5.35 6.72 -4.56
N ARG A 92 -5.60 7.68 -3.66
CA ARG A 92 -6.93 8.23 -3.32
C ARG A 92 -6.89 9.74 -3.33
N LEU A 93 -8.06 10.40 -3.31
CA LEU A 93 -8.16 11.86 -3.18
C LEU A 93 -7.91 12.32 -1.74
N SER A 94 -8.19 11.46 -0.77
CA SER A 94 -7.94 11.68 0.66
C SER A 94 -7.73 10.34 1.36
N THR A 95 -7.21 10.37 2.58
CA THR A 95 -7.10 9.20 3.44
C THR A 95 -7.65 9.49 4.83
N GLU A 96 -8.21 8.47 5.47
CA GLU A 96 -8.59 8.47 6.86
C GLU A 96 -7.41 8.15 7.81
N ARG A 97 -6.22 7.93 7.27
CA ARG A 97 -4.98 7.63 8.01
C ARG A 97 -4.04 8.83 7.96
N GLN A 98 -4.51 9.96 8.49
CA GLN A 98 -3.74 11.21 8.51
C GLN A 98 -2.44 11.06 9.31
N GLU A 99 -2.46 10.24 10.35
CA GLU A 99 -1.30 9.96 11.21
C GLU A 99 -0.12 9.39 10.40
N ALA A 100 -0.40 8.52 9.41
CA ALA A 100 0.64 7.99 8.53
C ALA A 100 1.23 9.08 7.61
N VAL A 101 0.41 10.04 7.18
CA VAL A 101 0.84 11.17 6.34
C VAL A 101 1.67 12.15 7.17
N GLU A 102 1.19 12.54 8.34
CA GLU A 102 1.86 13.49 9.26
C GLU A 102 3.20 12.94 9.74
N ALA A 103 3.28 11.63 10.00
CA ALA A 103 4.52 10.96 10.37
C ALA A 103 5.48 10.74 9.18
N GLY A 104 5.09 11.08 7.95
CA GLY A 104 5.95 10.96 6.77
C GLY A 104 6.01 9.58 6.13
N PHE A 105 5.22 8.60 6.59
CA PHE A 105 5.15 7.28 5.97
C PHE A 105 4.32 7.26 4.69
N ALA A 106 3.25 8.05 4.62
CA ALA A 106 2.32 8.03 3.51
C ALA A 106 2.25 9.38 2.78
N LYS A 107 2.10 9.33 1.46
CA LYS A 107 1.84 10.50 0.60
C LYS A 107 0.57 10.24 -0.22
N VAL A 108 -0.44 11.10 -0.05
CA VAL A 108 -1.63 11.04 -0.90
C VAL A 108 -1.30 11.65 -2.25
N VAL A 109 -1.36 10.85 -3.31
CA VAL A 109 -0.97 11.23 -4.68
C VAL A 109 -2.15 11.41 -5.62
N GLY A 110 -3.36 11.15 -5.12
CA GLY A 110 -4.58 11.25 -5.92
C GLY A 110 -4.73 10.09 -6.91
N THR A 111 -5.51 10.34 -7.96
CA THR A 111 -5.83 9.35 -9.00
C THR A 111 -5.40 9.82 -10.39
N ASP A 112 -4.49 10.77 -10.47
CA ASP A 112 -3.91 11.23 -11.72
C ASP A 112 -2.62 10.46 -12.02
N LYS A 113 -2.51 9.94 -13.24
CA LYS A 113 -1.36 9.13 -13.68
C LYS A 113 -0.04 9.88 -13.52
N LYS A 114 0.02 11.15 -13.93
CA LYS A 114 1.27 11.92 -13.91
C LYS A 114 1.76 12.12 -12.48
N ASN A 115 0.83 12.41 -11.56
CA ASN A 115 1.16 12.58 -10.15
C ASN A 115 1.66 11.27 -9.53
N ILE A 116 1.03 10.14 -9.88
CA ILE A 116 1.46 8.82 -9.39
C ILE A 116 2.87 8.49 -9.88
N LEU A 117 3.13 8.62 -11.18
CA LEU A 117 4.44 8.32 -11.76
C LEU A 117 5.53 9.26 -11.21
N ALA A 118 5.27 10.55 -11.11
CA ALA A 118 6.21 11.50 -10.53
C ALA A 118 6.55 11.16 -9.06
N ALA A 119 5.54 10.78 -8.28
CA ALA A 119 5.74 10.37 -6.89
C ALA A 119 6.50 9.03 -6.79
N MET A 120 6.26 8.07 -7.69
CA MET A 120 7.02 6.83 -7.78
C MET A 120 8.50 7.11 -8.08
N GLU A 121 8.78 7.94 -9.08
CA GLU A 121 10.15 8.32 -9.44
C GLU A 121 10.87 9.01 -8.27
N GLU A 122 10.19 9.93 -7.59
CA GLU A 122 10.72 10.61 -6.41
C GLU A 122 11.09 9.61 -5.31
N ALA A 123 10.16 8.70 -4.97
CA ALA A 123 10.35 7.71 -3.91
C ALA A 123 11.42 6.65 -4.25
N VAL A 124 11.65 6.39 -5.54
CA VAL A 124 12.71 5.47 -5.99
C VAL A 124 14.09 6.13 -5.94
N LYS A 125 14.17 7.42 -6.31
CA LYS A 125 15.43 8.16 -6.39
C LYS A 125 15.98 8.59 -5.02
N LYS A 126 15.06 8.87 -4.06
CA LYS A 126 15.44 9.31 -2.71
C LYS A 126 15.28 8.14 -1.72
N GLU A 127 16.29 7.92 -0.91
CA GLU A 127 16.06 7.17 0.33
C GLU A 127 15.21 8.02 1.26
N VAL A 128 14.00 7.53 1.55
CA VAL A 128 13.10 8.18 2.51
C VAL A 128 13.49 7.72 3.90
N GLU A 129 14.00 8.63 4.71
CA GLU A 129 14.27 8.36 6.12
C GLU A 129 12.93 8.35 6.87
N LEU A 130 12.49 7.15 7.26
CA LEU A 130 11.22 6.95 7.96
C LEU A 130 11.43 6.87 9.47
N PRO A 131 10.50 7.41 10.29
CA PRO A 131 10.56 7.27 11.74
C PRO A 131 10.63 5.81 12.17
N TYR A 132 11.24 5.55 13.32
CA TYR A 132 11.27 4.19 13.89
C TYR A 132 9.92 3.83 14.50
N ALA A 133 9.29 4.76 15.22
CA ALA A 133 8.01 4.55 15.88
C ALA A 133 6.84 4.65 14.91
N SER A 134 5.93 3.68 14.99
CA SER A 134 4.66 3.75 14.27
C SER A 134 3.73 4.79 14.93
N PRO A 135 3.04 5.64 14.16
CA PRO A 135 2.03 6.56 14.69
C PRO A 135 0.79 5.82 15.22
N PHE A 136 0.61 4.54 14.90
CA PHE A 136 -0.53 3.71 15.32
C PHE A 136 -0.26 2.90 16.60
N GLY A 137 0.88 3.15 17.26
CA GLY A 137 1.19 2.57 18.57
C GLY A 137 2.37 1.60 18.55
N ASP A 138 2.60 1.03 19.73
CA ASP A 138 3.77 0.23 20.09
C ASP A 138 3.47 -1.28 20.21
N GLY A 139 2.25 -1.72 19.86
CA GLY A 139 1.79 -3.10 20.00
C GLY A 139 1.28 -3.47 21.40
N THR A 140 1.28 -2.54 22.36
CA THR A 140 0.86 -2.81 23.76
C THR A 140 -0.62 -2.56 24.05
N ALA A 141 -1.44 -2.28 23.01
CA ALA A 141 -2.86 -1.93 23.18
C ALA A 141 -3.67 -3.00 23.95
N ALA A 142 -3.45 -4.28 23.65
CA ALA A 142 -4.13 -5.37 24.35
C ALA A 142 -3.81 -5.39 25.85
N GLN A 143 -2.52 -5.23 26.21
CA GLN A 143 -2.10 -5.18 27.63
C GLN A 143 -2.71 -3.98 28.33
N LYS A 144 -2.61 -2.78 27.76
CA LYS A 144 -3.21 -1.56 28.30
C LYS A 144 -4.73 -1.71 28.53
N THR A 145 -5.42 -2.33 27.58
CA THR A 145 -6.87 -2.62 27.71
C THR A 145 -7.15 -3.52 28.92
N VAL A 146 -6.40 -4.62 29.06
CA VAL A 146 -6.56 -5.54 30.20
C VAL A 146 -6.27 -4.84 31.53
N ASP A 147 -5.23 -4.01 31.59
CA ASP A 147 -4.85 -3.30 32.82
C ASP A 147 -5.95 -2.30 33.23
N ILE A 148 -6.48 -1.51 32.27
CA ILE A 148 -7.61 -0.61 32.52
C ILE A 148 -8.87 -1.38 33.01
N LEU A 149 -9.17 -2.53 32.42
CA LEU A 149 -10.32 -3.36 32.85
C LEU A 149 -10.12 -3.88 34.28
N LYS A 150 -8.92 -4.33 34.64
CA LYS A 150 -8.63 -4.78 36.00
C LYS A 150 -8.73 -3.65 37.02
N GLU A 151 -8.25 -2.45 36.68
CA GLU A 151 -8.30 -1.29 37.58
C GLU A 151 -9.73 -0.81 37.86
N ASN A 152 -10.64 -0.96 36.90
CA ASN A 152 -12.00 -0.39 37.00
C ASN A 152 -13.08 -1.41 37.33
N PHE A 153 -12.81 -2.72 37.21
CA PHE A 153 -13.82 -3.78 37.33
C PHE A 153 -13.39 -4.99 38.21
N ALA A 154 -12.23 -4.93 38.85
CA ALA A 154 -11.75 -5.98 39.77
C ALA A 154 -12.13 -5.71 41.24
#